data_45a5ead40ac11901082f20d4a24e3c94
#
_entry.id   45a5ead40ac11901082f20d4a24e3c94
#
_cell.length_a   1.000
_cell.length_b   1.000
_cell.length_c   1.000
_cell.angle_alpha   90.00
_cell.angle_beta   90.00
_cell.angle_gamma   90.00
#
_symmetry.space_group_name_H-M   'P 1'
#
loop_
_entity.id
_entity.type
_entity.pdbx_description
1 polymer ?
#
loop_
_entity_poly.entity_id
_entity_poly.type
_entity_poly.pdbx_seq_one_letter_code
_entity_poly.pdbx_strand_id
1 'polypeptide(L)'
;MRDYRKLTDEEIRVLENNSCWAEDWNRVMVAEDFRPYNFHRVVFYGDIRLGVFEKTVEVAKDFTKHSGINDATLRNVTVGDNCLIEKVGNFINNYTIGDDCYISNISTMETTEGASFGEGHLISVLNEMGDGNVVLFHDLNSQLAAFMVKYFKDKQLKDSLTRLINEEIRFTQPERGTIGNGVKIINSKEITNTVVKEDCEINGAARLSDCTILSSKDDSVYIGTGVICENSIISNGCSITNSVKMQDCFVGEACQITNGFTAEASVFFANSYMANGEACAAFCGPFSASHHKSSLLIGGEFSFYNAGSNTNFSNHAYKMGPMHYGTLERGTKTASGAYVLMPAKIGSFSVCFGKLMNHPDMRCLPFAYLLAYGETMYIVPGRNITTVGLYRDIKKWPKRDKRAASSRKSIINFDWLSPFTVGEIVEGKKILENLRLAGGNNVSSYNFQEYIINASSLKKGIKYYDIALRIYMGAVLKRAVKEGFLGKPTSDTGLGKWIDLSGLLLPVSEEERLIEDIKNGNVESIRDVLNRFYDINDHYREYQWAWTYQLMLDYYGLDELTDQAMQRIREDYVRARRAWIAEIRKDAQKEFAMGDVEQEVFDDFISKLDHEVDYED
;
A
#
# COMPACT_ATOMS: atom_id res chain seq x y z
N MET A 1 -1.26 -21.81 -30.08
CA MET A 1 -2.36 -21.00 -30.66
C MET A 1 -3.45 -22.01 -31.01
N ARG A 2 -4.70 -21.77 -30.62
CA ARG A 2 -5.81 -22.69 -30.92
C ARG A 2 -6.13 -22.65 -32.41
N ASP A 3 -6.40 -23.80 -33.03
CA ASP A 3 -6.86 -23.87 -34.40
C ASP A 3 -8.37 -23.57 -34.48
N TYR A 4 -8.73 -22.75 -35.42
CA TYR A 4 -10.12 -22.38 -35.71
C TYR A 4 -10.47 -22.72 -37.14
N ARG A 5 -11.70 -23.19 -37.35
CA ARG A 5 -12.27 -23.48 -38.67
C ARG A 5 -13.42 -22.54 -39.00
N LYS A 6 -13.78 -22.51 -40.25
CA LYS A 6 -15.02 -21.86 -40.71
C LYS A 6 -16.25 -22.63 -40.22
N LEU A 7 -17.35 -21.93 -40.08
CA LEU A 7 -18.67 -22.53 -39.89
C LEU A 7 -19.06 -23.38 -41.12
N THR A 8 -19.76 -24.48 -40.89
CA THR A 8 -20.42 -25.24 -41.92
C THR A 8 -21.77 -24.60 -42.27
N ASP A 9 -22.32 -24.90 -43.48
CA ASP A 9 -23.63 -24.39 -43.87
C ASP A 9 -24.75 -24.83 -42.91
N GLU A 10 -24.63 -26.00 -42.30
CA GLU A 10 -25.60 -26.51 -41.31
C GLU A 10 -25.54 -25.68 -40.01
N GLU A 11 -24.34 -25.39 -39.51
CA GLU A 11 -24.14 -24.55 -38.33
C GLU A 11 -24.66 -23.13 -38.55
N ILE A 12 -24.44 -22.55 -39.74
CA ILE A 12 -24.98 -21.23 -40.10
C ILE A 12 -26.51 -21.26 -40.07
N ARG A 13 -27.15 -22.29 -40.66
CA ARG A 13 -28.61 -22.41 -40.63
C ARG A 13 -29.16 -22.51 -39.21
N VAL A 14 -28.49 -23.25 -38.32
CA VAL A 14 -28.89 -23.32 -36.90
C VAL A 14 -28.80 -21.95 -36.25
N LEU A 15 -27.71 -21.22 -36.46
CA LEU A 15 -27.53 -19.87 -35.93
C LEU A 15 -28.60 -18.90 -36.46
N GLU A 16 -28.89 -18.92 -37.75
CA GLU A 16 -29.93 -18.09 -38.36
C GLU A 16 -31.32 -18.43 -37.82
N ASN A 17 -31.64 -19.71 -37.65
CA ASN A 17 -32.89 -20.16 -37.04
C ASN A 17 -33.03 -19.68 -35.57
N ASN A 18 -31.93 -19.52 -34.87
CA ASN A 18 -31.87 -18.95 -33.52
C ASN A 18 -31.83 -17.40 -33.53
N SER A 19 -32.15 -16.78 -34.67
CA SER A 19 -32.13 -15.32 -34.86
C SER A 19 -30.76 -14.68 -34.71
N CYS A 20 -29.70 -15.40 -35.03
CA CYS A 20 -28.36 -14.83 -35.14
C CYS A 20 -28.12 -14.30 -36.55
N TRP A 21 -27.25 -13.28 -36.65
CA TRP A 21 -26.90 -12.66 -37.93
C TRP A 21 -25.41 -12.31 -37.95
N ALA A 22 -24.78 -12.37 -39.12
CA ALA A 22 -23.39 -11.91 -39.29
C ALA A 22 -23.29 -11.01 -40.53
N GLU A 23 -22.45 -9.97 -40.43
CA GLU A 23 -22.07 -9.14 -41.57
C GLU A 23 -21.43 -9.99 -42.69
N ASP A 24 -20.55 -10.94 -42.30
CA ASP A 24 -19.96 -11.94 -43.17
C ASP A 24 -19.66 -13.21 -42.35
N TRP A 25 -20.40 -14.29 -42.63
CA TRP A 25 -20.21 -15.58 -41.97
C TRP A 25 -18.79 -16.18 -42.19
N ASN A 26 -18.08 -15.79 -43.27
CA ASN A 26 -16.70 -16.24 -43.49
C ASN A 26 -15.71 -15.67 -42.51
N ARG A 27 -16.06 -14.62 -41.80
CA ARG A 27 -15.23 -13.99 -40.72
C ARG A 27 -15.57 -14.52 -39.35
N VAL A 28 -16.55 -15.40 -39.21
CA VAL A 28 -16.90 -16.08 -37.96
C VAL A 28 -16.18 -17.43 -37.94
N MET A 29 -15.14 -17.52 -37.16
CA MET A 29 -14.31 -18.73 -37.01
C MET A 29 -14.65 -19.42 -35.70
N VAL A 30 -14.69 -20.74 -35.70
CA VAL A 30 -15.11 -21.53 -34.53
C VAL A 30 -14.09 -22.62 -34.20
N ALA A 31 -14.06 -23.06 -32.94
CA ALA A 31 -13.29 -24.24 -32.52
C ALA A 31 -13.81 -25.51 -33.22
N GLU A 32 -12.99 -26.57 -33.34
CA GLU A 32 -13.33 -27.81 -34.02
C GLU A 32 -14.65 -28.43 -33.49
N ASP A 33 -14.80 -28.49 -32.18
CA ASP A 33 -15.98 -29.06 -31.49
C ASP A 33 -17.08 -28.04 -31.20
N PHE A 34 -17.13 -26.94 -31.93
CA PHE A 34 -18.14 -25.91 -31.77
C PHE A 34 -19.57 -26.47 -32.03
N ARG A 35 -20.53 -26.00 -31.22
CA ARG A 35 -21.96 -26.35 -31.33
C ARG A 35 -22.81 -25.08 -31.30
N PRO A 36 -23.66 -24.86 -32.34
CA PRO A 36 -24.38 -23.59 -32.50
C PRO A 36 -25.66 -23.46 -31.66
N TYR A 37 -26.04 -24.48 -30.88
CA TYR A 37 -27.37 -24.55 -30.24
C TYR A 37 -27.60 -23.54 -29.12
N ASN A 38 -26.52 -23.06 -28.49
CA ASN A 38 -26.60 -22.15 -27.32
C ASN A 38 -26.34 -20.68 -27.69
N PHE A 39 -26.66 -20.34 -28.96
CA PHE A 39 -26.51 -18.97 -29.47
C PHE A 39 -27.87 -18.46 -29.91
N HIS A 40 -28.35 -17.36 -29.31
CA HIS A 40 -29.67 -16.80 -29.63
C HIS A 40 -29.60 -15.27 -29.74
N ARG A 41 -30.14 -14.72 -30.86
CA ARG A 41 -30.19 -13.27 -31.09
C ARG A 41 -28.83 -12.58 -30.95
N VAL A 42 -27.82 -13.16 -31.60
CA VAL A 42 -26.44 -12.62 -31.60
C VAL A 42 -26.16 -11.99 -32.95
N VAL A 43 -25.56 -10.81 -32.92
CA VAL A 43 -25.13 -10.08 -34.12
C VAL A 43 -23.61 -10.01 -34.16
N PHE A 44 -23.02 -10.47 -35.28
CA PHE A 44 -21.58 -10.56 -35.45
C PHE A 44 -21.08 -9.56 -36.52
N TYR A 45 -20.07 -8.77 -36.14
CA TYR A 45 -19.38 -7.86 -37.07
C TYR A 45 -17.87 -8.13 -37.05
N GLY A 46 -17.22 -7.97 -38.19
CA GLY A 46 -15.76 -8.10 -38.30
C GLY A 46 -15.27 -9.52 -37.96
N ASP A 47 -14.08 -9.63 -37.36
CA ASP A 47 -13.44 -10.90 -37.06
C ASP A 47 -13.89 -11.46 -35.71
N ILE A 48 -14.54 -12.61 -35.76
CA ILE A 48 -15.09 -13.32 -34.59
C ILE A 48 -14.39 -14.67 -34.47
N ARG A 49 -14.02 -15.04 -33.23
CA ARG A 49 -13.54 -16.38 -32.90
C ARG A 49 -14.27 -16.90 -31.68
N LEU A 50 -14.83 -18.11 -31.77
CA LEU A 50 -15.68 -18.71 -30.73
C LEU A 50 -15.07 -20.06 -30.29
N GLY A 51 -14.95 -20.26 -28.99
CA GLY A 51 -14.54 -21.50 -28.35
C GLY A 51 -15.64 -22.57 -28.37
N VAL A 52 -15.58 -23.49 -27.42
CA VAL A 52 -16.53 -24.56 -27.16
C VAL A 52 -17.43 -24.21 -25.98
N PHE A 53 -18.73 -24.53 -26.07
CA PHE A 53 -19.71 -24.16 -25.04
C PHE A 53 -20.48 -25.40 -24.57
N GLU A 54 -19.94 -26.11 -23.56
CA GLU A 54 -20.49 -27.41 -23.13
C GLU A 54 -20.84 -27.44 -21.63
N LYS A 55 -20.35 -26.47 -20.84
CA LYS A 55 -20.59 -26.45 -19.39
C LYS A 55 -21.79 -25.60 -18.99
N THR A 56 -22.22 -25.79 -17.75
CA THR A 56 -23.14 -24.87 -17.07
C THR A 56 -22.35 -23.85 -16.27
N VAL A 57 -22.87 -22.64 -16.17
CA VAL A 57 -22.32 -21.50 -15.42
C VAL A 57 -23.26 -21.20 -14.25
N GLU A 58 -22.73 -21.11 -13.04
CA GLU A 58 -23.51 -20.67 -11.87
C GLU A 58 -23.70 -19.16 -11.93
N VAL A 59 -24.94 -18.73 -12.16
CA VAL A 59 -25.32 -17.31 -12.30
C VAL A 59 -25.82 -16.71 -10.99
N ALA A 60 -26.34 -17.54 -10.11
CA ALA A 60 -26.69 -17.23 -8.73
C ALA A 60 -26.62 -18.51 -7.90
N LYS A 61 -26.68 -18.39 -6.57
CA LYS A 61 -26.67 -19.54 -5.68
C LYS A 61 -27.77 -20.53 -6.08
N ASP A 62 -27.40 -21.78 -6.32
CA ASP A 62 -28.29 -22.87 -6.72
C ASP A 62 -29.03 -22.64 -8.07
N PHE A 63 -28.55 -21.71 -8.88
CA PHE A 63 -29.11 -21.42 -10.22
C PHE A 63 -28.00 -21.42 -11.28
N THR A 64 -28.08 -22.37 -12.19
CA THR A 64 -27.13 -22.52 -13.30
C THR A 64 -27.82 -22.32 -14.65
N LYS A 65 -27.04 -21.81 -15.61
CA LYS A 65 -27.43 -21.72 -17.03
C LYS A 65 -26.37 -22.41 -17.89
N HIS A 66 -26.74 -22.86 -19.05
CA HIS A 66 -25.79 -23.40 -20.02
C HIS A 66 -24.93 -22.27 -20.58
N SER A 67 -23.62 -22.53 -20.81
CA SER A 67 -22.71 -21.62 -21.50
C SER A 67 -23.22 -21.34 -22.93
N GLY A 68 -22.96 -20.15 -23.41
CA GLY A 68 -23.46 -19.69 -24.72
C GLY A 68 -23.50 -18.17 -24.81
N ILE A 69 -24.03 -17.66 -25.92
CA ILE A 69 -24.16 -16.21 -26.14
C ILE A 69 -25.60 -15.86 -26.51
N ASN A 70 -26.21 -14.94 -25.77
CA ASN A 70 -27.60 -14.56 -25.93
C ASN A 70 -27.77 -13.03 -25.87
N ASP A 71 -28.58 -12.48 -26.80
CA ASP A 71 -28.89 -11.03 -26.80
C ASP A 71 -27.62 -10.14 -26.78
N ALA A 72 -26.71 -10.33 -27.74
CA ALA A 72 -25.45 -9.63 -27.81
C ALA A 72 -25.05 -9.17 -29.21
N THR A 73 -24.40 -8.03 -29.32
CA THR A 73 -23.71 -7.59 -30.53
C THR A 73 -22.18 -7.65 -30.27
N LEU A 74 -21.47 -8.41 -31.09
CA LEU A 74 -20.02 -8.62 -30.99
C LEU A 74 -19.31 -8.09 -32.23
N ARG A 75 -18.25 -7.36 -32.08
CA ARG A 75 -17.40 -6.84 -33.14
C ARG A 75 -15.91 -7.07 -32.84
N ASN A 76 -15.20 -7.78 -33.72
CA ASN A 76 -13.79 -8.09 -33.55
C ASN A 76 -13.48 -8.73 -32.16
N VAL A 77 -14.21 -9.80 -31.81
CA VAL A 77 -14.15 -10.43 -30.50
C VAL A 77 -13.69 -11.87 -30.60
N THR A 78 -12.79 -12.26 -29.70
CA THR A 78 -12.45 -13.65 -29.44
C THR A 78 -13.08 -14.06 -28.12
N VAL A 79 -13.89 -15.15 -28.11
CA VAL A 79 -14.50 -15.71 -26.89
C VAL A 79 -13.94 -17.09 -26.63
N GLY A 80 -13.44 -17.31 -25.46
CA GLY A 80 -12.91 -18.59 -24.97
C GLY A 80 -13.99 -19.65 -24.72
N ASP A 81 -13.59 -20.72 -24.05
CA ASP A 81 -14.48 -21.84 -23.79
C ASP A 81 -15.47 -21.56 -22.65
N ASN A 82 -16.65 -22.16 -22.76
CA ASN A 82 -17.64 -22.22 -21.68
C ASN A 82 -18.07 -20.86 -21.09
N CYS A 83 -17.92 -19.79 -21.85
CA CYS A 83 -18.41 -18.48 -21.46
C CYS A 83 -19.96 -18.41 -21.53
N LEU A 84 -20.53 -17.61 -20.63
CA LEU A 84 -21.93 -17.16 -20.76
C LEU A 84 -21.93 -15.65 -20.94
N ILE A 85 -22.34 -15.21 -22.14
CA ILE A 85 -22.48 -13.78 -22.47
C ILE A 85 -23.96 -13.52 -22.78
N GLU A 86 -24.58 -12.63 -21.99
CA GLU A 86 -26.01 -12.37 -22.21
C GLU A 86 -26.39 -10.91 -21.89
N LYS A 87 -27.44 -10.42 -22.58
CA LYS A 87 -28.02 -9.10 -22.33
C LYS A 87 -26.98 -7.96 -22.44
N VAL A 88 -26.26 -7.91 -23.56
CA VAL A 88 -25.39 -6.81 -23.91
C VAL A 88 -26.20 -5.69 -24.54
N GLY A 89 -26.29 -4.54 -23.91
CA GLY A 89 -27.17 -3.45 -24.29
C GLY A 89 -26.80 -2.81 -25.65
N ASN A 90 -25.51 -2.48 -25.81
CA ASN A 90 -24.99 -1.93 -27.06
C ASN A 90 -24.12 -2.95 -27.79
N PHE A 91 -22.89 -3.13 -27.40
CA PHE A 91 -21.95 -4.05 -28.05
C PHE A 91 -20.72 -4.37 -27.17
N ILE A 92 -20.03 -5.45 -27.58
CA ILE A 92 -18.65 -5.75 -27.18
C ILE A 92 -17.76 -5.57 -28.42
N ASN A 93 -16.72 -4.75 -28.35
CA ASN A 93 -15.84 -4.41 -29.46
C ASN A 93 -14.35 -4.51 -29.09
N ASN A 94 -13.55 -5.16 -29.94
CA ASN A 94 -12.10 -5.30 -29.78
C ASN A 94 -11.66 -5.92 -28.45
N TYR A 95 -12.24 -7.07 -28.08
CA TYR A 95 -11.90 -7.81 -26.88
C TYR A 95 -11.48 -9.25 -27.14
N THR A 96 -10.56 -9.72 -26.31
CA THR A 96 -10.28 -11.14 -26.13
C THR A 96 -10.80 -11.55 -24.75
N ILE A 97 -11.76 -12.47 -24.73
CA ILE A 97 -12.41 -12.98 -23.52
C ILE A 97 -11.90 -14.39 -23.28
N GLY A 98 -11.36 -14.66 -22.11
CA GLY A 98 -10.84 -15.95 -21.67
C GLY A 98 -11.92 -17.01 -21.44
N ASP A 99 -11.53 -18.14 -20.88
CA ASP A 99 -12.42 -19.27 -20.62
C ASP A 99 -13.26 -19.07 -19.35
N ASP A 100 -14.40 -19.77 -19.26
CA ASP A 100 -15.27 -19.84 -18.09
C ASP A 100 -15.74 -18.46 -17.58
N CYS A 101 -15.86 -17.45 -18.48
CA CYS A 101 -16.30 -16.10 -18.13
C CYS A 101 -17.84 -15.97 -18.06
N TYR A 102 -18.34 -15.13 -17.17
CA TYR A 102 -19.74 -14.75 -17.09
C TYR A 102 -19.92 -13.24 -17.28
N ILE A 103 -20.47 -12.81 -18.42
CA ILE A 103 -20.73 -11.41 -18.76
C ILE A 103 -22.23 -11.23 -18.97
N SER A 104 -22.89 -10.41 -18.14
CA SER A 104 -24.34 -10.26 -18.21
C SER A 104 -24.78 -8.86 -17.82
N ASN A 105 -25.78 -8.35 -18.54
CA ASN A 105 -26.41 -7.07 -18.27
C ASN A 105 -25.40 -5.93 -18.22
N ILE A 106 -24.61 -5.79 -19.28
CA ILE A 106 -23.67 -4.69 -19.50
C ILE A 106 -24.18 -3.79 -20.63
N SER A 107 -23.85 -2.49 -20.59
CA SER A 107 -24.24 -1.61 -21.71
C SER A 107 -23.20 -1.65 -22.82
N THR A 108 -21.97 -1.28 -22.57
CA THR A 108 -20.91 -1.22 -23.60
C THR A 108 -19.60 -1.76 -23.02
N MET A 109 -18.89 -2.53 -23.83
CA MET A 109 -17.51 -2.92 -23.56
C MET A 109 -16.69 -2.75 -24.85
N GLU A 110 -15.71 -1.83 -24.84
CA GLU A 110 -14.93 -1.56 -26.05
C GLU A 110 -13.47 -1.20 -25.78
N THR A 111 -12.63 -1.50 -26.74
CA THR A 111 -11.25 -0.98 -26.79
C THR A 111 -11.08 -0.16 -28.05
N THR A 112 -10.64 1.09 -27.87
CA THR A 112 -10.33 2.03 -28.93
C THR A 112 -8.87 1.93 -29.34
N GLU A 113 -8.52 2.47 -30.50
CA GLU A 113 -7.14 2.54 -30.95
C GLU A 113 -6.30 3.44 -30.01
N GLY A 114 -5.11 2.99 -29.65
CA GLY A 114 -4.19 3.74 -28.79
C GLY A 114 -4.53 3.69 -27.29
N ALA A 115 -5.35 2.74 -26.86
CA ALA A 115 -5.67 2.55 -25.45
C ALA A 115 -4.44 2.33 -24.59
N SER A 116 -4.34 3.04 -23.47
CA SER A 116 -3.24 2.90 -22.51
C SER A 116 -3.49 1.81 -21.47
N PHE A 117 -4.75 1.48 -21.23
CA PHE A 117 -5.19 0.59 -20.13
C PHE A 117 -4.75 1.08 -18.74
N GLY A 118 -4.54 2.39 -18.56
CA GLY A 118 -4.02 2.97 -17.32
C GLY A 118 -2.50 2.88 -17.17
N GLU A 119 -1.81 2.26 -18.12
CA GLU A 119 -0.35 2.10 -18.09
C GLU A 119 0.36 3.35 -18.61
N GLY A 120 1.50 3.69 -18.03
CA GLY A 120 2.35 4.81 -18.47
C GLY A 120 1.86 6.19 -18.07
N HIS A 121 0.73 6.32 -17.35
CA HIS A 121 0.29 7.61 -16.83
C HIS A 121 1.27 8.17 -15.81
N LEU A 122 1.70 9.40 -16.03
CA LEU A 122 2.54 10.15 -15.09
C LEU A 122 1.62 10.94 -14.17
N ILE A 123 1.56 10.56 -12.91
CA ILE A 123 0.80 11.27 -11.89
C ILE A 123 1.72 12.06 -10.96
N SER A 124 1.19 13.12 -10.35
CA SER A 124 1.90 13.91 -9.35
C SER A 124 1.32 13.64 -7.99
N VAL A 125 2.08 13.00 -7.13
CA VAL A 125 1.74 12.80 -5.72
C VAL A 125 2.54 13.79 -4.86
N LEU A 126 2.15 14.02 -3.62
CA LEU A 126 2.71 15.01 -2.70
C LEU A 126 2.46 16.48 -3.05
N ASN A 127 2.03 16.81 -4.27
CA ASN A 127 1.73 18.21 -4.65
C ASN A 127 0.74 18.27 -5.81
N GLU A 128 -0.43 18.85 -5.60
CA GLU A 128 -1.46 19.04 -6.65
C GLU A 128 -0.99 19.89 -7.83
N MET A 129 0.00 20.77 -7.63
CA MET A 129 0.52 21.66 -8.67
C MET A 129 1.58 20.99 -9.56
N GLY A 130 1.83 19.72 -9.39
CA GLY A 130 2.86 18.96 -10.07
C GLY A 130 4.03 18.61 -9.15
N ASP A 131 5.01 17.89 -9.67
CA ASP A 131 6.13 17.29 -8.93
C ASP A 131 5.78 16.01 -8.16
N GLY A 132 6.77 15.35 -7.57
CA GLY A 132 6.59 14.05 -6.89
C GLY A 132 6.05 12.98 -7.84
N ASN A 133 6.60 12.92 -9.06
CA ASN A 133 6.03 12.15 -10.15
C ASN A 133 6.19 10.63 -9.96
N VAL A 134 5.12 9.90 -10.24
CA VAL A 134 5.08 8.43 -10.31
C VAL A 134 4.51 8.01 -11.65
N VAL A 135 5.15 7.08 -12.34
CA VAL A 135 4.61 6.45 -13.56
C VAL A 135 3.81 5.23 -13.14
N LEU A 136 2.54 5.19 -13.50
CA LEU A 136 1.67 4.05 -13.22
C LEU A 136 1.98 2.90 -14.17
N PHE A 137 2.18 1.70 -13.65
CA PHE A 137 2.30 0.47 -14.43
C PHE A 137 1.99 -0.75 -13.55
N HIS A 138 1.72 -1.89 -14.18
CA HIS A 138 1.20 -3.09 -13.52
C HIS A 138 2.13 -3.68 -12.44
N ASP A 139 3.45 -3.49 -12.52
CA ASP A 139 4.40 -4.00 -11.52
C ASP A 139 4.87 -2.94 -10.52
N LEU A 140 4.21 -1.79 -10.48
CA LEU A 140 4.50 -0.76 -9.47
C LEU A 140 4.29 -1.30 -8.06
N ASN A 141 5.27 -1.08 -7.19
CA ASN A 141 5.18 -1.36 -5.76
C ASN A 141 5.49 -0.11 -4.92
N SER A 142 5.28 -0.20 -3.61
CA SER A 142 5.46 0.97 -2.72
C SER A 142 6.91 1.47 -2.68
N GLN A 143 7.89 0.59 -2.84
CA GLN A 143 9.31 0.94 -2.83
C GLN A 143 9.70 1.76 -4.06
N LEU A 144 9.33 1.27 -5.24
CA LEU A 144 9.63 1.96 -6.48
C LEU A 144 8.91 3.31 -6.56
N ALA A 145 7.65 3.38 -6.13
CA ALA A 145 6.91 4.63 -6.09
C ALA A 145 7.56 5.64 -5.12
N ALA A 146 7.92 5.22 -3.90
CA ALA A 146 8.60 6.08 -2.93
C ALA A 146 9.98 6.54 -3.44
N PHE A 147 10.71 5.65 -4.12
CA PHE A 147 11.98 5.96 -4.74
C PHE A 147 11.84 7.02 -5.85
N MET A 148 10.85 6.87 -6.74
CA MET A 148 10.54 7.86 -7.78
C MET A 148 10.18 9.22 -7.19
N VAL A 149 9.32 9.23 -6.17
CA VAL A 149 8.88 10.45 -5.47
C VAL A 149 10.05 11.15 -4.77
N LYS A 150 10.90 10.42 -4.10
CA LYS A 150 12.06 10.98 -3.39
C LYS A 150 13.06 11.67 -4.33
N TYR A 151 13.23 11.11 -5.53
CA TYR A 151 14.24 11.57 -6.49
C TYR A 151 13.65 12.25 -7.73
N PHE A 152 12.42 12.72 -7.68
CA PHE A 152 11.75 13.33 -8.85
C PHE A 152 12.50 14.54 -9.45
N LYS A 153 13.35 15.22 -8.68
CA LYS A 153 14.21 16.33 -9.14
C LYS A 153 15.49 15.87 -9.84
N ASP A 154 15.89 14.61 -9.65
CA ASP A 154 17.05 14.04 -10.34
C ASP A 154 16.65 13.63 -11.76
N LYS A 155 16.91 14.51 -12.71
CA LYS A 155 16.49 14.33 -14.10
C LYS A 155 17.04 13.04 -14.71
N GLN A 156 18.31 12.73 -14.49
CA GLN A 156 18.94 11.53 -15.08
C GLN A 156 18.30 10.25 -14.56
N LEU A 157 18.10 10.17 -13.26
CA LEU A 157 17.46 9.01 -12.62
C LEU A 157 16.00 8.86 -13.08
N LYS A 158 15.25 9.97 -13.10
CA LYS A 158 13.86 9.99 -13.57
C LYS A 158 13.74 9.53 -15.02
N ASP A 159 14.57 10.05 -15.92
CA ASP A 159 14.54 9.70 -17.35
C ASP A 159 14.90 8.21 -17.54
N SER A 160 15.90 7.69 -16.80
CA SER A 160 16.28 6.27 -16.83
C SER A 160 15.16 5.35 -16.35
N LEU A 161 14.54 5.65 -15.21
CA LEU A 161 13.41 4.86 -14.68
C LEU A 161 12.21 4.89 -15.61
N THR A 162 11.87 6.09 -16.14
CA THR A 162 10.76 6.23 -17.09
C THR A 162 10.99 5.40 -18.35
N ARG A 163 12.21 5.37 -18.87
CA ARG A 163 12.57 4.54 -20.02
C ARG A 163 12.39 3.06 -19.72
N LEU A 164 12.92 2.55 -18.59
CA LEU A 164 12.81 1.15 -18.20
C LEU A 164 11.34 0.72 -18.01
N ILE A 165 10.52 1.57 -17.39
CA ILE A 165 9.08 1.31 -17.20
C ILE A 165 8.37 1.26 -18.57
N ASN A 166 8.64 2.22 -19.45
CA ASN A 166 8.01 2.24 -20.76
C ASN A 166 8.41 1.05 -21.65
N GLU A 167 9.63 0.55 -21.49
CA GLU A 167 10.07 -0.69 -22.15
C GLU A 167 9.26 -1.90 -21.64
N GLU A 168 9.07 -2.06 -20.33
CA GLU A 168 8.23 -3.12 -19.75
C GLU A 168 6.78 -3.04 -20.25
N ILE A 169 6.19 -1.84 -20.24
CA ILE A 169 4.82 -1.62 -20.74
C ILE A 169 4.68 -2.08 -22.20
N ARG A 170 5.62 -1.72 -23.06
CA ARG A 170 5.59 -2.11 -24.48
C ARG A 170 5.60 -3.62 -24.69
N PHE A 171 6.27 -4.38 -23.81
CA PHE A 171 6.31 -5.83 -23.90
C PHE A 171 5.04 -6.51 -23.39
N THR A 172 4.33 -5.89 -22.45
CA THR A 172 3.22 -6.51 -21.72
C THR A 172 1.85 -6.01 -22.13
N GLN A 173 1.79 -4.82 -22.74
CA GLN A 173 0.53 -4.19 -23.15
C GLN A 173 -0.11 -4.96 -24.31
N PRO A 174 -1.40 -5.39 -24.17
CA PRO A 174 -2.10 -6.07 -25.24
C PRO A 174 -2.57 -5.09 -26.33
N GLU A 175 -2.75 -5.58 -27.56
CA GLU A 175 -3.26 -4.78 -28.67
C GLU A 175 -4.76 -4.45 -28.55
N ARG A 176 -5.49 -5.22 -27.75
CA ARG A 176 -6.94 -5.08 -27.52
C ARG A 176 -7.28 -5.39 -26.07
N GLY A 177 -8.45 -4.98 -25.62
CA GLY A 177 -8.93 -5.31 -24.30
C GLY A 177 -8.91 -6.81 -24.03
N THR A 178 -8.57 -7.19 -22.82
CA THR A 178 -8.45 -8.59 -22.42
C THR A 178 -9.22 -8.85 -21.14
N ILE A 179 -10.04 -9.88 -21.16
CA ILE A 179 -10.74 -10.43 -19.98
C ILE A 179 -10.14 -11.80 -19.72
N GLY A 180 -9.55 -11.98 -18.54
CA GLY A 180 -8.93 -13.25 -18.11
C GLY A 180 -9.95 -14.36 -17.86
N ASN A 181 -9.46 -15.57 -17.57
CA ASN A 181 -10.32 -16.71 -17.30
C ASN A 181 -11.11 -16.53 -16.01
N GLY A 182 -12.31 -17.08 -15.93
CA GLY A 182 -13.14 -17.09 -14.73
C GLY A 182 -13.71 -15.73 -14.30
N VAL A 183 -13.54 -14.69 -15.11
CA VAL A 183 -14.01 -13.34 -14.80
C VAL A 183 -15.54 -13.24 -14.88
N LYS A 184 -16.12 -12.55 -13.89
CA LYS A 184 -17.54 -12.22 -13.86
C LYS A 184 -17.73 -10.72 -14.02
N ILE A 185 -18.47 -10.28 -15.05
CA ILE A 185 -18.84 -8.87 -15.27
C ILE A 185 -20.36 -8.80 -15.39
N ILE A 186 -21.00 -8.28 -14.36
CA ILE A 186 -22.47 -8.27 -14.30
C ILE A 186 -22.99 -6.90 -13.89
N ASN A 187 -24.16 -6.52 -14.42
CA ASN A 187 -24.87 -5.30 -14.06
C ASN A 187 -24.05 -4.01 -14.22
N SER A 188 -23.06 -4.00 -15.10
CA SER A 188 -22.15 -2.88 -15.28
C SER A 188 -22.47 -2.06 -16.52
N LYS A 189 -22.19 -0.76 -16.50
CA LYS A 189 -22.60 0.10 -17.61
C LYS A 189 -21.51 0.19 -18.68
N GLU A 190 -20.42 0.85 -18.39
CA GLU A 190 -19.41 1.22 -19.36
C GLU A 190 -18.05 0.64 -18.98
N ILE A 191 -17.44 -0.13 -19.85
CA ILE A 191 -16.11 -0.70 -19.70
C ILE A 191 -15.33 -0.39 -20.97
N THR A 192 -14.42 0.57 -20.89
CA THR A 192 -13.68 1.07 -22.04
C THR A 192 -12.18 0.92 -21.79
N ASN A 193 -11.42 0.46 -22.79
CA ASN A 193 -9.97 0.36 -22.70
C ASN A 193 -9.47 -0.29 -21.39
N THR A 194 -10.12 -1.41 -21.01
CA THR A 194 -9.85 -2.04 -19.71
C THR A 194 -9.35 -3.46 -19.88
N VAL A 195 -8.27 -3.78 -19.18
CA VAL A 195 -7.73 -5.13 -19.04
C VAL A 195 -8.13 -5.67 -17.67
N VAL A 196 -8.74 -6.86 -17.67
CA VAL A 196 -9.11 -7.57 -16.43
C VAL A 196 -8.42 -8.92 -16.41
N LYS A 197 -7.63 -9.19 -15.39
CA LYS A 197 -6.96 -10.49 -15.20
C LYS A 197 -7.92 -11.51 -14.57
N GLU A 198 -7.45 -12.71 -14.31
CA GLU A 198 -8.21 -13.90 -13.94
C GLU A 198 -9.06 -13.76 -12.66
N ASP A 199 -10.17 -14.49 -12.57
CA ASP A 199 -11.01 -14.65 -11.38
C ASP A 199 -11.47 -13.32 -10.73
N CYS A 200 -11.59 -12.24 -11.50
CA CYS A 200 -12.12 -10.95 -11.05
C CYS A 200 -13.65 -10.95 -11.07
N GLU A 201 -14.28 -10.30 -10.09
CA GLU A 201 -15.72 -10.01 -10.14
C GLU A 201 -15.97 -8.50 -10.20
N ILE A 202 -16.68 -8.06 -11.25
CA ILE A 202 -17.16 -6.69 -11.44
C ILE A 202 -18.68 -6.73 -11.42
N ASN A 203 -19.30 -6.13 -10.39
CA ASN A 203 -20.75 -6.21 -10.19
C ASN A 203 -21.35 -4.82 -9.93
N GLY A 204 -21.93 -4.24 -10.96
CA GLY A 204 -22.61 -2.96 -10.87
C GLY A 204 -21.72 -1.74 -11.01
N ALA A 205 -20.53 -1.85 -11.59
CA ALA A 205 -19.68 -0.71 -11.89
C ALA A 205 -20.41 0.27 -12.83
N ALA A 206 -20.30 1.57 -12.53
CA ALA A 206 -20.88 2.61 -13.39
C ALA A 206 -19.98 2.89 -14.59
N ARG A 207 -18.66 2.97 -14.39
CA ARG A 207 -17.67 3.20 -15.44
C ARG A 207 -16.30 2.67 -15.04
N LEU A 208 -15.65 1.96 -15.93
CA LEU A 208 -14.24 1.63 -15.91
C LEU A 208 -13.64 2.07 -17.24
N SER A 209 -12.69 3.00 -17.23
CA SER A 209 -12.08 3.54 -18.44
C SER A 209 -10.56 3.63 -18.26
N ASP A 210 -9.83 3.09 -19.26
CA ASP A 210 -8.38 3.06 -19.24
C ASP A 210 -7.82 2.48 -17.92
N CYS A 211 -8.23 1.23 -17.62
CA CYS A 211 -7.86 0.56 -16.38
C CYS A 211 -7.19 -0.79 -16.62
N THR A 212 -6.25 -1.14 -15.76
CA THR A 212 -5.73 -2.49 -15.60
C THR A 212 -6.12 -3.04 -14.24
N ILE A 213 -6.82 -4.17 -14.21
CA ILE A 213 -7.26 -4.85 -12.99
C ILE A 213 -6.50 -6.16 -12.89
N LEU A 214 -5.54 -6.18 -11.95
CA LEU A 214 -4.70 -7.34 -11.66
C LEU A 214 -5.43 -8.22 -10.65
N SER A 215 -5.82 -9.40 -11.06
CA SER A 215 -6.56 -10.35 -10.24
C SER A 215 -6.00 -11.75 -10.45
N SER A 216 -6.17 -12.60 -9.49
CA SER A 216 -5.79 -14.00 -9.56
C SER A 216 -6.72 -14.85 -8.69
N LYS A 217 -6.66 -16.15 -8.86
CA LYS A 217 -7.48 -17.09 -8.09
C LYS A 217 -7.26 -17.00 -6.58
N ASP A 218 -6.00 -16.78 -6.16
CA ASP A 218 -5.64 -16.71 -4.74
C ASP A 218 -5.98 -15.36 -4.11
N ASP A 219 -5.94 -14.28 -4.92
CA ASP A 219 -6.19 -12.90 -4.52
C ASP A 219 -7.08 -12.21 -5.56
N SER A 220 -8.36 -12.58 -5.59
CA SER A 220 -9.32 -12.03 -6.52
C SER A 220 -9.68 -10.58 -6.19
N VAL A 221 -9.95 -9.79 -7.24
CA VAL A 221 -10.41 -8.41 -7.12
C VAL A 221 -11.94 -8.36 -7.21
N TYR A 222 -12.54 -7.55 -6.34
CA TYR A 222 -13.97 -7.25 -6.39
C TYR A 222 -14.22 -5.76 -6.62
N ILE A 223 -14.96 -5.44 -7.69
CA ILE A 223 -15.43 -4.07 -8.00
C ILE A 223 -16.94 -4.04 -7.92
N GLY A 224 -17.46 -3.25 -6.98
CA GLY A 224 -18.89 -3.22 -6.65
C GLY A 224 -19.67 -2.07 -7.27
N THR A 225 -20.88 -1.92 -6.77
CA THR A 225 -21.91 -1.03 -7.31
C THR A 225 -21.50 0.44 -7.30
N GLY A 226 -21.75 1.10 -8.43
CA GLY A 226 -21.60 2.54 -8.60
C GLY A 226 -20.15 3.03 -8.70
N VAL A 227 -19.18 2.12 -8.76
CA VAL A 227 -17.76 2.49 -8.88
C VAL A 227 -17.51 3.16 -10.23
N ILE A 228 -16.77 4.27 -10.19
CA ILE A 228 -16.20 4.98 -11.34
C ILE A 228 -14.68 4.96 -11.15
N CYS A 229 -13.97 4.39 -12.13
CA CYS A 229 -12.51 4.33 -12.11
C CYS A 229 -11.96 4.67 -13.49
N GLU A 230 -11.02 5.63 -13.54
CA GLU A 230 -10.46 6.14 -14.79
C GLU A 230 -8.92 6.21 -14.67
N ASN A 231 -8.20 5.89 -15.77
CA ASN A 231 -6.74 5.96 -15.85
C ASN A 231 -6.03 5.32 -14.64
N SER A 232 -6.47 4.14 -14.22
CA SER A 232 -6.03 3.60 -12.94
C SER A 232 -5.64 2.13 -13.01
N ILE A 233 -4.76 1.73 -12.10
CA ILE A 233 -4.33 0.34 -11.95
C ILE A 233 -4.76 -0.19 -10.59
N ILE A 234 -5.41 -1.35 -10.57
CA ILE A 234 -5.91 -2.00 -9.36
C ILE A 234 -5.22 -3.35 -9.21
N SER A 235 -4.50 -3.54 -8.12
CA SER A 235 -3.72 -4.75 -7.85
C SER A 235 -4.55 -5.84 -7.16
N ASN A 236 -3.94 -7.00 -7.00
CA ASN A 236 -4.54 -8.22 -6.49
C ASN A 236 -5.20 -8.07 -5.11
N GLY A 237 -6.29 -8.79 -4.87
CA GLY A 237 -6.97 -8.86 -3.58
C GLY A 237 -7.72 -7.58 -3.17
N CYS A 238 -7.83 -6.60 -4.06
CA CYS A 238 -8.53 -5.34 -3.77
C CYS A 238 -10.05 -5.50 -3.76
N SER A 239 -10.70 -4.70 -2.91
CA SER A 239 -12.15 -4.53 -2.89
C SER A 239 -12.50 -3.05 -3.00
N ILE A 240 -13.14 -2.67 -4.12
CA ILE A 240 -13.54 -1.29 -4.41
C ILE A 240 -15.05 -1.26 -4.58
N THR A 241 -15.76 -0.57 -3.69
CA THR A 241 -17.21 -0.75 -3.58
C THR A 241 -17.95 0.54 -3.23
N ASN A 242 -19.29 0.49 -3.37
CA ASN A 242 -20.19 1.50 -2.83
C ASN A 242 -19.88 2.92 -3.30
N SER A 243 -19.97 3.13 -4.64
CA SER A 243 -19.88 4.45 -5.27
C SER A 243 -18.55 5.20 -5.08
N VAL A 244 -17.44 4.48 -5.00
CA VAL A 244 -16.10 5.05 -5.04
C VAL A 244 -15.86 5.72 -6.40
N LYS A 245 -15.17 6.87 -6.38
CA LYS A 245 -14.69 7.55 -7.60
C LYS A 245 -13.19 7.72 -7.53
N MET A 246 -12.49 7.20 -8.52
CA MET A 246 -11.03 7.31 -8.61
C MET A 246 -10.61 7.71 -10.03
N GLN A 247 -9.62 8.59 -10.10
CA GLN A 247 -8.99 8.99 -11.35
C GLN A 247 -7.47 9.11 -11.14
N ASP A 248 -6.70 8.65 -12.12
CA ASP A 248 -5.24 8.73 -12.09
C ASP A 248 -4.65 8.12 -10.80
N CYS A 249 -5.08 6.88 -10.47
CA CYS A 249 -4.74 6.24 -9.20
C CYS A 249 -4.05 4.88 -9.39
N PHE A 250 -3.20 4.53 -8.43
CA PHE A 250 -2.69 3.17 -8.25
C PHE A 250 -3.21 2.59 -6.94
N VAL A 251 -3.80 1.40 -7.00
CA VAL A 251 -4.28 0.68 -5.82
C VAL A 251 -3.51 -0.63 -5.68
N GLY A 252 -2.62 -0.68 -4.73
CA GLY A 252 -1.78 -1.83 -4.41
C GLY A 252 -2.54 -2.98 -3.74
N GLU A 253 -1.82 -4.02 -3.39
CA GLU A 253 -2.36 -5.32 -3.00
C GLU A 253 -3.26 -5.25 -1.76
N ALA A 254 -4.35 -6.00 -1.76
CA ALA A 254 -5.28 -6.20 -0.65
C ALA A 254 -5.86 -4.89 -0.05
N CYS A 255 -5.93 -3.82 -0.84
CA CYS A 255 -6.56 -2.58 -0.43
C CYS A 255 -8.09 -2.67 -0.41
N GLN A 256 -8.71 -1.91 0.47
CA GLN A 256 -10.16 -1.75 0.55
C GLN A 256 -10.51 -0.27 0.42
N ILE A 257 -11.28 0.09 -0.62
CA ILE A 257 -11.75 1.46 -0.85
C ILE A 257 -13.27 1.41 -1.00
N THR A 258 -14.00 2.17 -0.18
CA THR A 258 -15.46 2.00 -0.10
C THR A 258 -16.20 3.27 0.33
N ASN A 259 -17.53 3.19 0.33
CA ASN A 259 -18.45 4.19 0.88
C ASN A 259 -18.24 5.60 0.32
N GLY A 260 -18.22 5.73 -1.01
CA GLY A 260 -18.14 7.01 -1.68
C GLY A 260 -16.81 7.76 -1.48
N PHE A 261 -15.73 7.05 -1.14
CA PHE A 261 -14.39 7.66 -1.10
C PHE A 261 -14.03 8.20 -2.48
N THR A 262 -13.42 9.38 -2.51
CA THR A 262 -12.94 10.00 -3.76
C THR A 262 -11.42 10.07 -3.76
N ALA A 263 -10.80 9.81 -4.92
CA ALA A 263 -9.35 9.88 -5.05
C ALA A 263 -8.94 10.44 -6.43
N GLU A 264 -7.94 11.31 -6.43
CA GLU A 264 -7.33 11.86 -7.64
C GLU A 264 -5.81 11.90 -7.48
N ALA A 265 -5.08 11.54 -8.55
CA ALA A 265 -3.63 11.56 -8.62
C ALA A 265 -2.96 10.96 -7.36
N SER A 266 -3.46 9.83 -6.88
CA SER A 266 -3.06 9.25 -5.60
C SER A 266 -2.66 7.79 -5.72
N VAL A 267 -1.74 7.36 -4.84
CA VAL A 267 -1.33 5.96 -4.75
C VAL A 267 -1.67 5.37 -3.38
N PHE A 268 -2.19 4.16 -3.39
CA PHE A 268 -2.56 3.40 -2.19
C PHE A 268 -1.84 2.07 -2.21
N PHE A 269 -1.03 1.79 -1.19
CA PHE A 269 -0.27 0.55 -1.15
C PHE A 269 -0.82 -0.44 -0.12
N ALA A 270 -0.26 -1.62 -0.14
CA ALA A 270 -0.74 -2.84 0.45
C ALA A 270 -1.51 -2.71 1.78
N ASN A 271 -2.67 -3.36 1.85
CA ASN A 271 -3.53 -3.38 3.04
C ASN A 271 -4.07 -2.02 3.49
N SER A 272 -4.07 -0.99 2.61
CA SER A 272 -4.69 0.30 2.92
C SER A 272 -6.21 0.19 2.95
N TYR A 273 -6.84 0.94 3.87
CA TYR A 273 -8.29 0.98 4.02
C TYR A 273 -8.82 2.42 3.99
N MET A 274 -9.55 2.78 2.93
CA MET A 274 -10.08 4.12 2.69
C MET A 274 -11.60 4.09 2.58
N ALA A 275 -12.27 4.98 3.30
CA ALA A 275 -13.73 5.12 3.24
C ALA A 275 -14.20 6.53 3.64
N ASN A 276 -15.31 6.98 3.07
CA ASN A 276 -16.03 8.20 3.49
C ASN A 276 -15.23 9.51 3.45
N GLY A 277 -14.11 9.56 2.76
CA GLY A 277 -13.18 10.71 2.72
C GLY A 277 -12.69 10.99 1.32
N GLU A 278 -11.62 11.77 1.26
CA GLU A 278 -10.98 12.19 0.02
C GLU A 278 -9.45 12.06 0.12
N ALA A 279 -8.83 11.67 -0.99
CA ALA A 279 -7.38 11.77 -1.18
C ALA A 279 -7.08 12.50 -2.49
N CYS A 280 -6.17 13.47 -2.45
CA CYS A 280 -5.72 14.20 -3.61
C CYS A 280 -4.20 14.37 -3.55
N ALA A 281 -3.50 14.01 -4.62
CA ALA A 281 -2.05 14.02 -4.67
C ALA A 281 -1.41 13.36 -3.44
N ALA A 282 -1.97 12.24 -2.98
CA ALA A 282 -1.57 11.58 -1.74
C ALA A 282 -0.78 10.30 -1.99
N PHE A 283 0.29 10.11 -1.23
CA PHE A 283 1.05 8.87 -1.19
C PHE A 283 0.67 8.07 0.06
N CYS A 284 -0.26 7.14 -0.09
CA CYS A 284 -0.70 6.25 0.98
C CYS A 284 0.11 4.95 0.95
N GLY A 285 1.21 4.92 1.69
CA GLY A 285 2.03 3.72 1.88
C GLY A 285 1.29 2.59 2.58
N PRO A 286 1.91 1.41 2.75
CA PRO A 286 1.27 0.23 3.30
C PRO A 286 0.58 0.47 4.64
N PHE A 287 -0.55 -0.21 4.86
CA PHE A 287 -1.35 -0.13 6.10
C PHE A 287 -1.85 1.27 6.46
N SER A 288 -2.03 2.14 5.47
CA SER A 288 -2.69 3.44 5.68
C SER A 288 -4.20 3.26 5.83
N ALA A 289 -4.79 3.87 6.84
CA ALA A 289 -6.21 3.77 7.12
C ALA A 289 -6.86 5.15 7.33
N SER A 290 -7.90 5.43 6.55
CA SER A 290 -8.78 6.59 6.70
C SER A 290 -10.21 6.16 6.39
N HIS A 291 -10.97 5.76 7.44
CA HIS A 291 -12.27 5.12 7.24
C HIS A 291 -13.44 5.84 7.91
N HIS A 292 -13.18 6.95 8.56
CA HIS A 292 -14.20 7.80 9.13
C HIS A 292 -14.54 8.98 8.21
N LYS A 293 -15.74 9.57 8.39
CA LYS A 293 -16.21 10.70 7.57
C LYS A 293 -15.32 11.93 7.67
N SER A 294 -15.34 12.73 6.61
CA SER A 294 -14.77 14.07 6.51
C SER A 294 -13.24 14.11 6.65
N SER A 295 -12.54 13.05 6.29
CA SER A 295 -11.08 13.09 6.22
C SER A 295 -10.64 13.60 4.86
N LEU A 296 -9.69 14.53 4.83
CA LEU A 296 -9.02 15.05 3.65
C LEU A 296 -7.53 14.75 3.75
N LEU A 297 -7.04 13.87 2.89
CA LEU A 297 -5.63 13.52 2.75
C LEU A 297 -5.10 14.16 1.48
N ILE A 298 -4.32 15.22 1.61
CA ILE A 298 -3.83 15.98 0.46
C ILE A 298 -2.33 16.24 0.58
N GLY A 299 -1.58 15.91 -0.48
CA GLY A 299 -0.19 16.30 -0.63
C GLY A 299 0.78 15.74 0.40
N GLY A 300 0.51 14.57 0.98
CA GLY A 300 1.35 13.94 1.99
C GLY A 300 1.78 12.52 1.67
N GLU A 301 2.94 12.13 2.20
CA GLU A 301 3.46 10.76 2.20
C GLU A 301 3.34 10.17 3.61
N PHE A 302 2.76 8.99 3.73
CA PHE A 302 2.59 8.30 5.02
C PHE A 302 2.48 6.79 4.83
N SER A 303 2.87 6.02 5.86
CA SER A 303 2.77 4.56 5.89
C SER A 303 2.41 4.07 7.30
N PHE A 304 1.75 2.93 7.41
CA PHE A 304 1.21 2.41 8.69
C PHE A 304 0.39 3.49 9.43
N TYR A 305 -0.19 4.37 8.67
CA TYR A 305 -0.85 5.57 9.14
C TYR A 305 -2.31 5.30 9.51
N ASN A 306 -2.81 5.99 10.55
CA ASN A 306 -4.22 5.94 10.90
C ASN A 306 -4.79 7.35 11.11
N ALA A 307 -5.70 7.75 10.22
CA ALA A 307 -6.43 9.00 10.33
C ALA A 307 -7.60 8.88 11.30
N GLY A 308 -7.66 9.76 12.28
CA GLY A 308 -8.87 9.99 13.06
C GLY A 308 -9.97 10.63 12.20
N SER A 309 -11.22 10.53 12.64
CA SER A 309 -12.34 11.19 11.96
C SER A 309 -12.10 12.68 11.80
N ASN A 310 -12.51 13.24 10.66
CA ASN A 310 -12.34 14.66 10.37
C ASN A 310 -10.87 15.15 10.39
N THR A 311 -9.91 14.25 10.09
CA THR A 311 -8.51 14.63 9.85
C THR A 311 -8.44 15.49 8.59
N ASN A 312 -7.73 16.61 8.66
CA ASN A 312 -7.56 17.50 7.54
C ASN A 312 -6.08 17.82 7.33
N PHE A 313 -5.55 17.47 6.16
CA PHE A 313 -4.27 17.96 5.69
C PHE A 313 -4.50 19.18 4.83
N SER A 314 -3.92 20.30 5.18
CA SER A 314 -4.18 21.55 4.50
C SER A 314 -2.92 22.39 4.38
N ASN A 315 -2.98 23.38 3.51
CA ASN A 315 -1.99 24.45 3.49
C ASN A 315 -2.70 25.80 3.50
N HIS A 316 -2.20 26.75 4.27
CA HIS A 316 -2.74 28.10 4.30
C HIS A 316 -2.11 29.04 3.29
N ALA A 317 -1.09 28.55 2.56
CA ALA A 317 -0.36 29.36 1.60
C ALA A 317 -1.00 29.37 0.20
N TYR A 318 -2.30 29.04 0.09
CA TYR A 318 -3.01 28.93 -1.19
C TYR A 318 -2.93 30.23 -2.02
N LYS A 319 -2.75 31.39 -1.40
CA LYS A 319 -2.54 32.69 -2.08
C LYS A 319 -1.20 32.77 -2.80
N MET A 320 -0.24 31.96 -2.40
CA MET A 320 1.12 31.85 -2.99
C MET A 320 1.28 30.56 -3.80
N GLY A 321 0.22 29.78 -3.96
CA GLY A 321 0.22 28.41 -4.47
C GLY A 321 0.25 27.37 -3.34
N PRO A 322 -0.30 26.19 -3.56
CA PRO A 322 -0.30 25.12 -2.55
C PRO A 322 1.12 24.69 -2.21
N MET A 323 1.39 24.57 -0.91
CA MET A 323 2.65 24.03 -0.37
C MET A 323 2.34 22.71 0.31
N HIS A 324 2.68 21.62 -0.37
CA HIS A 324 2.45 20.26 0.11
C HIS A 324 3.78 19.62 0.56
N TYR A 325 4.12 18.41 0.12
CA TYR A 325 5.33 17.68 0.49
C TYR A 325 5.42 17.33 1.98
N GLY A 326 4.26 17.10 2.62
CA GLY A 326 4.25 16.62 3.99
C GLY A 326 4.74 15.17 4.09
N THR A 327 5.42 14.85 5.19
CA THR A 327 5.85 13.49 5.49
C THR A 327 5.39 13.12 6.90
N LEU A 328 4.55 12.10 7.00
CA LEU A 328 4.21 11.47 8.26
C LEU A 328 4.82 10.08 8.25
N GLU A 329 5.96 9.94 8.91
CA GLU A 329 6.71 8.68 8.90
C GLU A 329 5.90 7.53 9.48
N ARG A 330 6.37 6.31 9.27
CA ARG A 330 5.67 5.05 9.59
C ARG A 330 5.02 5.04 10.97
N GLY A 331 3.79 4.56 11.04
CA GLY A 331 3.05 4.39 12.30
C GLY A 331 2.48 5.66 12.90
N THR A 332 2.61 6.81 12.22
CA THR A 332 2.03 8.08 12.66
C THR A 332 0.50 8.00 12.69
N LYS A 333 -0.10 8.72 13.61
CA LYS A 333 -1.56 8.85 13.73
C LYS A 333 -1.99 10.30 13.87
N THR A 334 -3.23 10.56 13.45
CA THR A 334 -3.94 11.80 13.78
C THR A 334 -5.16 11.48 14.63
N ALA A 335 -5.38 12.23 15.68
CA ALA A 335 -6.58 12.13 16.49
C ALA A 335 -7.79 12.70 15.74
N SER A 336 -9.00 12.44 16.22
CA SER A 336 -10.23 13.02 15.65
C SER A 336 -10.18 14.55 15.65
N GLY A 337 -10.51 15.16 14.51
CA GLY A 337 -10.46 16.59 14.31
C GLY A 337 -9.05 17.18 14.21
N ALA A 338 -8.03 16.36 14.05
CA ALA A 338 -6.68 16.86 13.87
C ALA A 338 -6.55 17.58 12.52
N TYR A 339 -5.88 18.71 12.56
CA TYR A 339 -5.53 19.52 11.40
C TYR A 339 -4.00 19.61 11.32
N VAL A 340 -3.43 19.20 10.20
CA VAL A 340 -1.98 19.22 10.01
C VAL A 340 -1.65 20.13 8.83
N LEU A 341 -0.98 21.23 9.13
CA LEU A 341 -0.56 22.20 8.12
C LEU A 341 0.66 21.65 7.36
N MET A 342 0.52 21.53 6.03
CA MET A 342 1.60 21.09 5.15
C MET A 342 2.50 22.26 4.71
N PRO A 343 3.79 22.03 4.51
CA PRO A 343 4.54 20.77 4.63
C PRO A 343 4.98 20.46 6.07
N ALA A 344 4.33 19.53 6.74
CA ALA A 344 4.77 19.03 8.04
C ALA A 344 5.65 17.79 7.87
N LYS A 345 6.64 17.61 8.75
CA LYS A 345 7.50 16.42 8.81
C LYS A 345 7.42 15.83 10.21
N ILE A 346 6.66 14.76 10.34
CA ILE A 346 6.33 14.16 11.63
C ILE A 346 7.09 12.83 11.76
N GLY A 347 7.80 12.68 12.88
CA GLY A 347 8.62 11.50 13.14
C GLY A 347 7.82 10.22 13.38
N SER A 348 8.48 9.10 13.20
CA SER A 348 7.92 7.76 13.26
C SER A 348 7.09 7.52 14.53
N PHE A 349 5.93 6.86 14.36
CA PHE A 349 5.02 6.47 15.46
C PHE A 349 4.52 7.64 16.33
N SER A 350 4.57 8.87 15.84
CA SER A 350 4.04 10.04 16.56
C SER A 350 2.53 10.16 16.41
N VAL A 351 1.90 10.90 17.32
CA VAL A 351 0.45 11.15 17.30
C VAL A 351 0.19 12.65 17.33
N CYS A 352 -0.61 13.14 16.38
CA CYS A 352 -0.97 14.54 16.24
C CYS A 352 -2.36 14.81 16.82
N PHE A 353 -2.49 15.83 17.69
CA PHE A 353 -3.73 16.23 18.33
C PHE A 353 -4.00 17.73 18.12
N GLY A 354 -5.23 18.06 17.72
CA GLY A 354 -5.64 19.43 17.52
C GLY A 354 -5.13 20.05 16.22
N LYS A 355 -5.02 21.36 16.16
CA LYS A 355 -4.66 22.10 14.94
C LYS A 355 -3.18 22.48 14.96
N LEU A 356 -2.34 21.70 14.28
CA LEU A 356 -0.91 22.00 14.11
C LEU A 356 -0.76 23.04 13.00
N MET A 357 -0.44 24.28 13.39
CA MET A 357 -0.49 25.48 12.54
C MET A 357 0.88 25.96 12.07
N ASN A 358 1.91 25.15 12.25
CA ASN A 358 3.27 25.40 11.79
C ASN A 358 3.85 24.17 11.06
N HIS A 359 5.03 24.31 10.50
CA HIS A 359 5.69 23.29 9.67
C HIS A 359 6.96 22.76 10.35
N PRO A 360 6.88 22.07 11.50
CA PRO A 360 8.07 21.58 12.16
C PRO A 360 8.68 20.40 11.42
N ASP A 361 9.98 20.23 11.54
CA ASP A 361 10.64 18.97 11.24
C ASP A 361 10.89 18.21 12.55
N MET A 362 9.98 17.31 12.86
CA MET A 362 9.96 16.52 14.11
C MET A 362 10.41 15.06 13.91
N ARG A 363 11.04 14.75 12.78
CA ARG A 363 11.54 13.39 12.50
C ARG A 363 12.58 12.95 13.52
N CYS A 364 13.37 13.88 14.03
CA CYS A 364 14.36 13.60 15.09
C CYS A 364 13.76 13.34 16.49
N LEU A 365 12.45 13.46 16.67
CA LEU A 365 11.75 13.16 17.92
C LEU A 365 10.62 12.14 17.67
N PRO A 366 10.94 10.89 17.31
CA PRO A 366 9.94 9.86 17.01
C PRO A 366 9.13 9.48 18.25
N PHE A 367 8.02 8.79 18.06
CA PHE A 367 7.10 8.35 19.13
C PHE A 367 6.56 9.50 20.00
N ALA A 368 6.54 10.71 19.48
CA ALA A 368 6.08 11.89 20.23
C ALA A 368 4.56 12.05 20.17
N TYR A 369 4.00 12.75 21.15
CA TYR A 369 2.70 13.39 21.03
C TYR A 369 2.92 14.85 20.67
N LEU A 370 2.29 15.31 19.58
CA LEU A 370 2.24 16.70 19.17
C LEU A 370 0.85 17.23 19.51
N LEU A 371 0.79 18.23 20.37
CA LEU A 371 -0.44 18.71 20.96
C LEU A 371 -0.60 20.21 20.69
N ALA A 372 -1.75 20.60 20.11
CA ALA A 372 -2.11 22.01 19.94
C ALA A 372 -3.14 22.43 20.97
N TYR A 373 -2.85 23.47 21.74
CA TYR A 373 -3.77 24.15 22.66
C TYR A 373 -3.88 25.63 22.27
N GLY A 374 -4.93 25.98 21.52
CA GLY A 374 -5.04 27.30 20.91
C GLY A 374 -3.90 27.53 19.93
N GLU A 375 -3.12 28.58 20.14
CA GLU A 375 -1.94 28.92 19.34
C GLU A 375 -0.64 28.29 19.86
N THR A 376 -0.68 27.60 20.99
CA THR A 376 0.51 27.03 21.62
C THR A 376 0.67 25.57 21.25
N MET A 377 1.86 25.20 20.77
CA MET A 377 2.21 23.85 20.36
C MET A 377 3.13 23.19 21.40
N TYR A 378 2.80 21.96 21.78
CA TYR A 378 3.55 21.17 22.73
C TYR A 378 4.04 19.86 22.12
N ILE A 379 5.23 19.40 22.54
CA ILE A 379 5.72 18.06 22.27
C ILE A 379 5.89 17.30 23.57
N VAL A 380 5.48 16.04 23.56
CA VAL A 380 5.77 15.05 24.59
C VAL A 380 6.62 13.94 23.98
N PRO A 381 7.97 14.08 24.00
CA PRO A 381 8.88 13.16 23.31
C PRO A 381 8.76 11.72 23.83
N GLY A 382 8.80 10.75 22.92
CA GLY A 382 8.81 9.32 23.26
C GLY A 382 7.53 8.81 23.95
N ARG A 383 6.48 9.64 24.10
CA ARG A 383 5.28 9.27 24.86
C ARG A 383 4.58 8.03 24.32
N ASN A 384 4.52 7.90 23.00
CA ASN A 384 3.81 6.79 22.37
C ASN A 384 4.47 5.43 22.61
N ILE A 385 5.77 5.36 22.92
CA ILE A 385 6.49 4.11 23.27
C ILE A 385 5.75 3.34 24.37
N THR A 386 5.15 4.05 25.32
CA THR A 386 4.55 3.47 26.51
C THR A 386 3.02 3.45 26.50
N THR A 387 2.41 3.46 25.33
CA THR A 387 0.94 3.44 25.19
C THR A 387 0.38 2.07 24.79
N VAL A 388 -0.82 1.81 25.26
CA VAL A 388 -1.64 0.67 24.79
C VAL A 388 -1.84 0.75 23.27
N GLY A 389 -2.00 1.96 22.73
CA GLY A 389 -2.21 2.20 21.32
C GLY A 389 -1.09 1.64 20.45
N LEU A 390 0.16 1.99 20.75
CA LEU A 390 1.33 1.45 20.04
C LEU A 390 1.46 -0.06 20.24
N TYR A 391 1.37 -0.54 21.48
CA TYR A 391 1.46 -1.97 21.80
C TYR A 391 0.48 -2.82 20.97
N ARG A 392 -0.75 -2.35 20.84
CA ARG A 392 -1.76 -3.02 20.01
C ARG A 392 -1.43 -2.98 18.52
N ASP A 393 -0.93 -1.86 18.02
CA ASP A 393 -0.65 -1.71 16.58
C ASP A 393 0.49 -2.60 16.11
N ILE A 394 1.60 -2.64 16.82
CA ILE A 394 2.76 -3.47 16.46
C ILE A 394 2.42 -4.98 16.45
N LYS A 395 1.43 -5.40 17.25
CA LYS A 395 0.93 -6.79 17.28
C LYS A 395 -0.12 -7.06 16.19
N LYS A 396 -0.82 -6.01 15.75
CA LYS A 396 -1.97 -6.12 14.87
C LYS A 396 -1.56 -6.16 13.39
N TRP A 397 -0.61 -5.33 12.97
CA TRP A 397 -0.25 -5.21 11.55
C TRP A 397 0.18 -6.53 10.91
N PRO A 398 1.12 -7.33 11.48
CA PRO A 398 1.49 -8.61 10.88
C PRO A 398 0.30 -9.57 10.69
N LYS A 399 -0.67 -9.53 11.63
CA LYS A 399 -1.89 -10.37 11.59
C LYS A 399 -2.93 -9.89 10.58
N ARG A 400 -2.79 -8.67 10.10
CA ARG A 400 -3.71 -8.02 9.15
C ARG A 400 -3.17 -7.97 7.73
N ASP A 401 -2.01 -8.53 7.46
CA ASP A 401 -1.54 -8.70 6.09
C ASP A 401 -2.41 -9.76 5.40
N LYS A 402 -3.25 -9.30 4.48
CA LYS A 402 -4.25 -10.13 3.80
C LYS A 402 -3.77 -10.63 2.44
N ARG A 403 -2.57 -10.23 2.02
CA ARG A 403 -2.04 -10.61 0.72
C ARG A 403 -1.68 -12.09 0.66
N ALA A 404 -2.11 -12.80 -0.38
CA ALA A 404 -1.58 -14.12 -0.69
C ALA A 404 -0.07 -14.05 -0.96
N ALA A 405 0.65 -15.12 -0.65
CA ALA A 405 2.10 -15.15 -0.84
C ALA A 405 2.51 -14.92 -2.31
N SER A 406 1.68 -15.40 -3.25
CA SER A 406 1.91 -15.31 -4.69
C SER A 406 1.72 -13.90 -5.27
N SER A 407 1.05 -13.00 -4.56
CA SER A 407 0.70 -11.65 -5.04
C SER A 407 1.41 -10.51 -4.30
N ARG A 408 2.34 -10.82 -3.41
CA ARG A 408 3.12 -9.81 -2.67
C ARG A 408 4.14 -9.12 -3.56
N LYS A 409 3.87 -7.88 -3.94
CA LYS A 409 4.79 -7.01 -4.68
C LYS A 409 5.51 -6.03 -3.76
N SER A 410 4.76 -5.35 -2.87
CA SER A 410 5.33 -4.42 -1.90
C SER A 410 5.99 -5.14 -0.74
N ILE A 411 7.22 -4.76 -0.42
CA ILE A 411 7.98 -5.27 0.73
C ILE A 411 7.47 -4.57 1.99
N ILE A 412 7.17 -5.32 3.04
CA ILE A 412 6.68 -4.77 4.30
C ILE A 412 7.48 -5.34 5.46
N ASN A 413 8.33 -4.51 6.05
CA ASN A 413 9.01 -4.81 7.30
C ASN A 413 8.16 -4.27 8.47
N PHE A 414 7.83 -5.14 9.43
CA PHE A 414 7.00 -4.82 10.60
C PHE A 414 7.80 -4.43 11.85
N ASP A 415 9.12 -4.39 11.79
CA ASP A 415 9.95 -4.03 12.93
C ASP A 415 9.69 -2.57 13.34
N TRP A 416 9.06 -2.37 14.48
CA TRP A 416 8.76 -1.04 15.02
C TRP A 416 10.00 -0.36 15.61
N LEU A 417 10.94 -1.14 16.18
CA LEU A 417 12.30 -0.75 16.48
C LEU A 417 13.22 -1.37 15.41
N SER A 418 13.85 -0.54 14.65
CA SER A 418 14.72 -0.88 13.51
C SER A 418 15.91 0.10 13.49
N PRO A 419 16.96 -0.14 12.73
CA PRO A 419 18.03 0.86 12.60
C PRO A 419 17.53 2.25 12.18
N PHE A 420 16.46 2.33 11.39
CA PHE A 420 15.83 3.59 11.02
C PHE A 420 15.24 4.29 12.25
N THR A 421 14.26 3.71 12.93
CA THR A 421 13.56 4.34 14.07
C THR A 421 14.45 4.50 15.29
N VAL A 422 15.38 3.58 15.50
CA VAL A 422 16.33 3.64 16.63
C VAL A 422 17.41 4.69 16.37
N GLY A 423 17.81 4.90 15.12
CA GLY A 423 18.70 6.00 14.74
C GLY A 423 18.09 7.36 15.09
N GLU A 424 16.80 7.56 14.79
CA GLU A 424 16.05 8.76 15.20
C GLU A 424 15.95 8.89 16.74
N ILE A 425 15.73 7.77 17.46
CA ILE A 425 15.72 7.75 18.93
C ILE A 425 17.07 8.19 19.51
N VAL A 426 18.19 7.72 18.94
CA VAL A 426 19.55 8.12 19.38
C VAL A 426 19.74 9.63 19.22
N GLU A 427 19.38 10.17 18.06
CA GLU A 427 19.44 11.59 17.77
C GLU A 427 18.52 12.39 18.70
N GLY A 428 17.27 11.96 18.85
CA GLY A 428 16.28 12.59 19.72
C GLY A 428 16.70 12.61 21.19
N LYS A 429 17.23 11.51 21.70
CA LYS A 429 17.77 11.45 23.07
C LYS A 429 18.87 12.49 23.27
N LYS A 430 19.82 12.58 22.32
CA LYS A 430 20.90 13.56 22.35
C LYS A 430 20.39 15.00 22.33
N ILE A 431 19.39 15.29 21.50
CA ILE A 431 18.72 16.61 21.46
C ILE A 431 18.12 16.96 22.82
N LEU A 432 17.36 16.04 23.44
CA LEU A 432 16.73 16.28 24.74
C LEU A 432 17.77 16.48 25.88
N GLU A 433 18.85 15.72 25.85
CA GLU A 433 19.97 15.88 26.80
C GLU A 433 20.65 17.22 26.62
N ASN A 434 20.90 17.67 25.39
CA ASN A 434 21.48 18.98 25.09
C ASN A 434 20.56 20.13 25.54
N LEU A 435 19.24 20.04 25.28
CA LEU A 435 18.28 21.03 25.77
C LEU A 435 18.31 21.15 27.29
N ARG A 436 18.39 20.02 28.01
CA ARG A 436 18.48 20.00 29.46
C ARG A 436 19.78 20.63 29.95
N LEU A 437 20.90 20.35 29.28
CA LEU A 437 22.21 20.93 29.65
C LEU A 437 22.23 22.44 29.41
N ALA A 438 21.73 22.92 28.29
CA ALA A 438 21.70 24.33 27.93
C ALA A 438 20.72 25.15 28.78
N GLY A 439 19.52 24.62 29.05
CA GLY A 439 18.47 25.34 29.79
C GLY A 439 18.57 25.18 31.33
N GLY A 440 19.33 24.20 31.80
CA GLY A 440 19.43 23.87 33.23
C GLY A 440 18.28 23.01 33.75
N ASN A 441 18.36 22.59 35.00
CA ASN A 441 17.39 21.67 35.63
C ASN A 441 16.21 22.40 36.32
N ASN A 442 16.27 23.73 36.48
CA ASN A 442 15.31 24.52 37.26
C ASN A 442 14.29 25.26 36.41
N VAL A 443 14.23 24.94 35.13
CA VAL A 443 13.22 25.52 34.20
C VAL A 443 11.96 24.68 34.17
N SER A 444 10.82 25.30 33.93
CA SER A 444 9.53 24.62 33.79
C SER A 444 9.34 23.99 32.41
N SER A 445 9.99 24.55 31.38
CA SER A 445 9.87 24.11 29.99
C SER A 445 11.10 24.49 29.15
N TYR A 446 11.19 23.87 28.00
CA TYR A 446 12.22 24.09 26.98
C TYR A 446 11.54 24.39 25.65
N ASN A 447 12.16 25.22 24.81
CA ASN A 447 11.72 25.45 23.45
C ASN A 447 12.53 24.61 22.46
N PHE A 448 11.83 23.96 21.56
CA PHE A 448 12.44 23.23 20.44
C PHE A 448 11.68 23.57 19.15
N GLN A 449 12.37 24.22 18.23
CA GLN A 449 11.73 24.88 17.10
C GLN A 449 10.62 25.83 17.62
N GLU A 450 9.40 25.71 17.18
CA GLU A 450 8.26 26.52 17.64
C GLU A 450 7.39 25.79 18.67
N TYR A 451 7.90 24.70 19.27
CA TYR A 451 7.18 23.87 20.23
C TYR A 451 7.76 23.97 21.63
N ILE A 452 6.89 23.80 22.61
CA ILE A 452 7.22 23.77 24.02
C ILE A 452 7.34 22.30 24.49
N ILE A 453 8.43 21.99 25.19
CA ILE A 453 8.61 20.73 25.89
C ILE A 453 8.62 20.99 27.39
N ASN A 454 7.63 20.54 28.13
CA ASN A 454 7.61 20.65 29.58
C ASN A 454 8.78 19.87 30.20
N ALA A 455 9.38 20.39 31.26
CA ALA A 455 10.56 19.76 31.91
C ALA A 455 10.32 18.31 32.36
N SER A 456 9.08 18.00 32.82
CA SER A 456 8.69 16.65 33.18
C SER A 456 8.58 15.73 31.95
N SER A 457 8.10 16.26 30.81
CA SER A 457 7.98 15.54 29.53
C SER A 457 9.37 15.26 28.95
N LEU A 458 10.27 16.22 29.02
CA LEU A 458 11.66 16.04 28.56
C LEU A 458 12.37 14.92 29.35
N LYS A 459 12.28 14.92 30.69
CA LYS A 459 12.85 13.87 31.53
C LYS A 459 12.28 12.49 31.21
N LYS A 460 10.97 12.39 31.03
CA LYS A 460 10.30 11.14 30.63
C LYS A 460 10.72 10.70 29.23
N GLY A 461 10.83 11.65 28.28
CA GLY A 461 11.26 11.35 26.91
C GLY A 461 12.64 10.72 26.86
N ILE A 462 13.62 11.27 27.59
CA ILE A 462 14.96 10.67 27.72
C ILE A 462 14.87 9.24 28.27
N LYS A 463 14.08 9.03 29.35
CA LYS A 463 13.85 7.70 29.94
C LYS A 463 13.24 6.72 28.95
N TYR A 464 12.21 7.13 28.20
CA TYR A 464 11.51 6.25 27.27
C TYR A 464 12.38 5.89 26.07
N TYR A 465 13.15 6.82 25.57
CA TYR A 465 14.14 6.54 24.53
C TYR A 465 15.21 5.56 25.02
N ASP A 466 15.69 5.71 26.24
CA ASP A 466 16.65 4.78 26.83
C ASP A 466 16.07 3.35 26.98
N ILE A 467 14.82 3.22 27.40
CA ILE A 467 14.10 1.94 27.45
C ILE A 467 14.04 1.32 26.05
N ALA A 468 13.65 2.08 25.04
CA ALA A 468 13.55 1.58 23.66
C ALA A 468 14.91 1.12 23.10
N LEU A 469 15.98 1.86 23.35
CA LEU A 469 17.35 1.49 22.95
C LEU A 469 17.76 0.14 23.53
N ARG A 470 17.54 -0.07 24.84
CA ARG A 470 17.89 -1.33 25.51
C ARG A 470 17.03 -2.50 25.04
N ILE A 471 15.75 -2.27 24.81
CA ILE A 471 14.85 -3.28 24.22
C ILE A 471 15.34 -3.67 22.82
N TYR A 472 15.67 -2.70 21.99
CA TYR A 472 16.15 -2.97 20.64
C TYR A 472 17.45 -3.77 20.63
N MET A 473 18.48 -3.27 21.33
CA MET A 473 19.79 -3.94 21.39
C MET A 473 19.67 -5.37 21.91
N GLY A 474 18.93 -5.57 23.00
CA GLY A 474 18.76 -6.90 23.56
C GLY A 474 17.98 -7.85 22.67
N ALA A 475 16.93 -7.37 22.00
CA ALA A 475 16.14 -8.17 21.06
C ALA A 475 16.99 -8.60 19.85
N VAL A 476 17.80 -7.69 19.29
CA VAL A 476 18.69 -8.02 18.17
C VAL A 476 19.79 -8.97 18.61
N LEU A 477 20.41 -8.75 19.79
CA LEU A 477 21.41 -9.67 20.34
C LEU A 477 20.83 -11.09 20.55
N LYS A 478 19.63 -11.20 21.13
CA LYS A 478 18.95 -12.50 21.32
C LYS A 478 18.76 -13.23 19.99
N ARG A 479 18.34 -12.50 18.96
CA ARG A 479 18.19 -13.05 17.62
C ARG A 479 19.53 -13.45 17.02
N ALA A 480 20.54 -12.61 17.09
CA ALA A 480 21.88 -12.90 16.57
C ALA A 480 22.48 -14.17 17.20
N VAL A 481 22.28 -14.38 18.51
CA VAL A 481 22.65 -15.62 19.19
C VAL A 481 21.93 -16.83 18.60
N LYS A 482 20.62 -16.71 18.37
CA LYS A 482 19.78 -17.79 17.83
C LYS A 482 20.15 -18.14 16.37
N GLU A 483 20.48 -17.16 15.57
CA GLU A 483 20.79 -17.28 14.14
C GLU A 483 22.29 -17.48 13.85
N GLY A 484 23.14 -17.44 14.88
CA GLY A 484 24.58 -17.70 14.74
C GLY A 484 25.42 -16.50 14.29
N PHE A 485 24.89 -15.27 14.35
CA PHE A 485 25.59 -14.02 13.97
C PHE A 485 26.41 -13.41 15.12
N LEU A 486 27.14 -14.17 15.92
CA LEU A 486 27.78 -13.66 17.14
C LEU A 486 29.12 -12.93 16.92
N GLY A 487 29.65 -12.95 15.72
CA GLY A 487 30.94 -12.33 15.42
C GLY A 487 30.86 -10.84 15.11
N LYS A 488 32.05 -10.21 15.10
CA LYS A 488 32.17 -8.87 14.51
C LYS A 488 31.66 -8.92 13.07
N PRO A 489 30.78 -7.95 12.68
CA PRO A 489 30.29 -7.90 11.30
C PRO A 489 31.43 -7.89 10.28
N THR A 490 31.26 -8.62 9.19
CA THR A 490 32.24 -8.71 8.11
C THR A 490 32.04 -7.64 7.04
N SER A 491 30.87 -6.97 7.04
CA SER A 491 30.50 -5.93 6.08
C SER A 491 30.12 -4.65 6.81
N ASP A 492 30.50 -3.52 6.26
CA ASP A 492 30.14 -2.19 6.73
C ASP A 492 28.84 -1.67 6.08
N THR A 493 28.22 -2.44 5.19
CA THR A 493 27.05 -2.01 4.41
C THR A 493 25.89 -1.55 5.27
N GLY A 494 25.67 -2.18 6.42
CA GLY A 494 24.61 -1.80 7.35
C GLY A 494 24.89 -0.54 8.16
N LEU A 495 26.13 -0.03 8.18
CA LEU A 495 26.50 1.14 8.98
C LEU A 495 25.91 2.44 8.43
N GLY A 496 25.93 3.48 9.26
CA GLY A 496 25.48 4.82 8.90
C GLY A 496 23.95 5.01 9.00
N LYS A 497 23.44 5.87 8.16
CA LYS A 497 22.02 6.27 8.17
C LYS A 497 21.13 5.24 7.46
N TRP A 498 19.95 5.05 8.04
CA TRP A 498 18.90 4.20 7.46
C TRP A 498 17.69 5.03 7.05
N ILE A 499 16.89 4.49 6.14
CA ILE A 499 15.63 5.06 5.68
C ILE A 499 14.54 4.00 5.64
N ASP A 500 13.29 4.47 5.63
CA ASP A 500 12.11 3.69 5.31
C ASP A 500 11.61 4.08 3.90
N LEU A 501 11.77 3.18 2.95
CA LEU A 501 11.26 3.36 1.59
C LEU A 501 9.86 2.71 1.50
N SER A 502 8.90 3.34 2.17
CA SER A 502 7.49 2.92 2.22
C SER A 502 7.28 1.43 2.53
N GLY A 503 7.89 0.97 3.63
CA GLY A 503 7.83 -0.41 4.11
C GLY A 503 9.15 -1.19 4.05
N LEU A 504 10.05 -0.88 3.13
CA LEU A 504 11.40 -1.43 3.07
C LEU A 504 12.35 -0.58 3.90
N LEU A 505 12.96 -1.21 4.90
CA LEU A 505 13.99 -0.60 5.73
C LEU A 505 15.37 -0.92 5.16
N LEU A 506 16.16 0.11 4.84
CA LEU A 506 17.46 -0.10 4.18
C LEU A 506 18.50 0.95 4.59
N PRO A 507 19.80 0.58 4.51
CA PRO A 507 20.89 1.55 4.64
C PRO A 507 20.88 2.53 3.46
N VAL A 508 21.20 3.79 3.69
CA VAL A 508 21.33 4.82 2.64
C VAL A 508 22.40 4.41 1.61
N SER A 509 23.46 3.72 2.04
CA SER A 509 24.51 3.21 1.14
C SER A 509 24.00 2.27 0.05
N GLU A 510 22.99 1.43 0.36
CA GLU A 510 22.39 0.54 -0.65
C GLU A 510 21.49 1.31 -1.62
N GLU A 511 20.77 2.31 -1.12
CA GLU A 511 19.99 3.21 -1.98
C GLU A 511 20.89 3.99 -2.94
N GLU A 512 21.99 4.57 -2.45
CA GLU A 512 22.96 5.31 -3.27
C GLU A 512 23.60 4.42 -4.34
N ARG A 513 23.93 3.17 -3.98
CA ARG A 513 24.47 2.20 -4.94
C ARG A 513 23.46 1.89 -6.06
N LEU A 514 22.19 1.68 -5.70
CA LEU A 514 21.13 1.46 -6.70
C LEU A 514 20.97 2.67 -7.63
N ILE A 515 21.04 3.89 -7.11
CA ILE A 515 20.97 5.11 -7.91
C ILE A 515 22.12 5.17 -8.92
N GLU A 516 23.34 4.87 -8.48
CA GLU A 516 24.51 4.84 -9.34
C GLU A 516 24.39 3.78 -10.44
N ASP A 517 23.94 2.57 -10.09
CA ASP A 517 23.73 1.49 -11.04
C ASP A 517 22.71 1.85 -12.13
N ILE A 518 21.58 2.46 -11.74
CA ILE A 518 20.57 2.93 -12.70
C ILE A 518 21.12 4.03 -13.60
N LYS A 519 21.82 5.01 -13.04
CA LYS A 519 22.39 6.14 -13.82
C LYS A 519 23.47 5.71 -14.79
N ASN A 520 24.29 4.73 -14.40
CA ASN A 520 25.37 4.21 -15.21
C ASN A 520 24.92 3.17 -16.26
N GLY A 521 23.62 2.79 -16.24
CA GLY A 521 23.07 1.81 -17.16
C GLY A 521 23.47 0.36 -16.83
N ASN A 522 23.84 0.10 -15.57
CA ASN A 522 24.15 -1.25 -15.08
C ASN A 522 22.90 -2.09 -14.82
N VAL A 523 21.72 -1.47 -14.96
CA VAL A 523 20.40 -2.09 -14.79
C VAL A 523 19.73 -2.18 -16.16
N GLU A 524 19.37 -3.38 -16.60
CA GLU A 524 18.84 -3.63 -17.94
C GLU A 524 17.31 -3.49 -18.03
N SER A 525 16.59 -3.78 -16.93
CA SER A 525 15.14 -3.76 -16.88
C SER A 525 14.60 -3.16 -15.59
N ILE A 526 13.33 -2.74 -15.59
CA ILE A 526 12.67 -2.30 -14.35
C ILE A 526 12.54 -3.46 -13.35
N ARG A 527 12.49 -4.70 -13.81
CA ARG A 527 12.47 -5.89 -12.95
C ARG A 527 13.77 -6.05 -12.18
N ASP A 528 14.91 -5.65 -12.74
CA ASP A 528 16.18 -5.68 -12.01
C ASP A 528 16.17 -4.68 -10.86
N VAL A 529 15.57 -3.50 -11.03
CA VAL A 529 15.38 -2.52 -9.95
C VAL A 529 14.51 -3.13 -8.85
N LEU A 530 13.39 -3.75 -9.21
CA LEU A 530 12.49 -4.40 -8.24
C LEU A 530 13.18 -5.56 -7.51
N ASN A 531 13.92 -6.39 -8.23
CA ASN A 531 14.70 -7.49 -7.66
C ASN A 531 15.76 -6.98 -6.68
N ARG A 532 16.38 -5.84 -6.95
CA ARG A 532 17.35 -5.23 -6.03
C ARG A 532 16.71 -4.85 -4.69
N PHE A 533 15.47 -4.36 -4.68
CA PHE A 533 14.76 -4.12 -3.43
C PHE A 533 14.53 -5.41 -2.63
N TYR A 534 14.18 -6.52 -3.29
CA TYR A 534 14.04 -7.82 -2.64
C TYR A 534 15.38 -8.33 -2.09
N ASP A 535 16.44 -8.22 -2.86
CA ASP A 535 17.80 -8.59 -2.44
C ASP A 535 18.24 -7.81 -1.19
N ILE A 536 18.03 -6.50 -1.16
CA ILE A 536 18.31 -5.66 0.02
C ILE A 536 17.49 -6.12 1.24
N ASN A 537 16.22 -6.46 1.05
CA ASN A 537 15.37 -6.97 2.12
C ASN A 537 15.85 -8.33 2.65
N ASP A 538 16.32 -9.20 1.78
CA ASP A 538 16.82 -10.52 2.17
C ASP A 538 18.09 -10.41 3.04
N HIS A 539 18.91 -9.39 2.81
CA HIS A 539 20.08 -9.06 3.63
C HIS A 539 19.78 -8.16 4.85
N TYR A 540 18.50 -7.81 5.08
CA TYR A 540 18.12 -6.89 6.17
C TYR A 540 18.71 -7.29 7.53
N ARG A 541 18.70 -8.59 7.88
CA ARG A 541 19.20 -9.07 9.19
C ARG A 541 20.70 -8.90 9.35
N GLU A 542 21.46 -9.10 8.30
CA GLU A 542 22.91 -8.90 8.27
C GLU A 542 23.24 -7.41 8.45
N TYR A 543 22.58 -6.56 7.68
CA TYR A 543 22.76 -5.09 7.79
C TYR A 543 22.31 -4.57 9.16
N GLN A 544 21.18 -5.06 9.68
CA GLN A 544 20.72 -4.74 11.02
C GLN A 544 21.73 -5.13 12.09
N TRP A 545 22.36 -6.32 11.97
CA TRP A 545 23.38 -6.75 12.91
C TRP A 545 24.59 -5.83 12.90
N ALA A 546 25.12 -5.49 11.73
CA ALA A 546 26.26 -4.59 11.61
C ALA A 546 25.99 -3.23 12.30
N TRP A 547 24.84 -2.64 12.05
CA TRP A 547 24.43 -1.38 12.67
C TRP A 547 24.27 -1.51 14.19
N THR A 548 23.60 -2.56 14.64
CA THR A 548 23.31 -2.76 16.07
C THR A 548 24.57 -3.10 16.85
N TYR A 549 25.48 -3.84 16.26
CA TYR A 549 26.79 -4.13 16.84
C TYR A 549 27.52 -2.82 17.18
N GLN A 550 27.62 -1.91 16.22
CA GLN A 550 28.24 -0.59 16.44
C GLN A 550 27.47 0.22 17.50
N LEU A 551 26.14 0.23 17.45
CA LEU A 551 25.32 0.89 18.48
C LEU A 551 25.60 0.36 19.89
N MET A 552 25.78 -0.95 20.07
CA MET A 552 26.13 -1.56 21.35
C MET A 552 27.49 -1.09 21.86
N LEU A 553 28.50 -1.06 20.96
CA LEU A 553 29.82 -0.55 21.33
C LEU A 553 29.75 0.91 21.80
N ASP A 554 29.10 1.77 21.04
CA ASP A 554 28.95 3.19 21.33
C ASP A 554 28.18 3.43 22.64
N TYR A 555 27.05 2.71 22.80
CA TYR A 555 26.17 2.90 23.96
C TYR A 555 26.78 2.45 25.28
N TYR A 556 27.56 1.36 25.26
CA TYR A 556 28.19 0.79 26.46
C TYR A 556 29.65 1.21 26.63
N GLY A 557 30.22 1.95 25.69
CA GLY A 557 31.63 2.38 25.69
C GLY A 557 32.59 1.19 25.60
N LEU A 558 32.36 0.29 24.63
CA LEU A 558 33.11 -0.95 24.47
C LEU A 558 33.93 -0.92 23.18
N ASP A 559 35.06 -1.59 23.18
CA ASP A 559 35.87 -1.83 21.97
C ASP A 559 35.42 -3.09 21.21
N GLU A 560 34.85 -4.07 21.93
CA GLU A 560 34.34 -5.31 21.41
C GLU A 560 33.22 -5.92 22.28
N LEU A 561 32.38 -6.80 21.70
CA LEU A 561 31.34 -7.52 22.44
C LEU A 561 31.91 -8.80 23.06
N THR A 562 32.35 -8.69 24.32
CA THR A 562 32.75 -9.83 25.14
C THR A 562 31.54 -10.56 25.73
N ASP A 563 31.72 -11.81 26.21
CA ASP A 563 30.64 -12.56 26.89
C ASP A 563 30.07 -11.78 28.10
N GLN A 564 30.91 -11.08 28.84
CA GLN A 564 30.49 -10.23 29.97
C GLN A 564 29.64 -9.05 29.49
N ALA A 565 30.02 -8.42 28.37
CA ALA A 565 29.24 -7.34 27.76
C ALA A 565 27.87 -7.84 27.27
N MET A 566 27.84 -8.98 26.59
CA MET A 566 26.59 -9.61 26.14
C MET A 566 25.68 -9.96 27.32
N GLN A 567 26.21 -10.47 28.42
CA GLN A 567 25.44 -10.75 29.63
C GLN A 567 24.84 -9.46 30.22
N ARG A 568 25.60 -8.37 30.28
CA ARG A 568 25.11 -7.05 30.75
C ARG A 568 23.96 -6.55 29.84
N ILE A 569 24.10 -6.67 28.51
CA ILE A 569 23.06 -6.26 27.57
C ILE A 569 21.76 -7.06 27.77
N ARG A 570 21.86 -8.38 27.99
CA ARG A 570 20.69 -9.24 28.30
C ARG A 570 20.01 -8.79 29.60
N GLU A 571 20.73 -8.52 30.65
CA GLU A 571 20.17 -8.05 31.92
C GLU A 571 19.49 -6.68 31.77
N ASP A 572 20.10 -5.76 31.01
CA ASP A 572 19.52 -4.46 30.69
C ASP A 572 18.26 -4.59 29.86
N TYR A 573 18.22 -5.51 28.91
CA TYR A 573 17.04 -5.85 28.12
C TYR A 573 15.87 -6.30 29.00
N VAL A 574 16.09 -7.24 29.89
CA VAL A 574 15.04 -7.74 30.80
C VAL A 574 14.51 -6.59 31.68
N ARG A 575 15.40 -5.78 32.24
CA ARG A 575 15.01 -4.61 33.04
C ARG A 575 14.21 -3.59 32.24
N ALA A 576 14.62 -3.31 30.99
CA ALA A 576 13.94 -2.37 30.11
C ALA A 576 12.57 -2.88 29.69
N ARG A 577 12.43 -4.17 29.38
CA ARG A 577 11.13 -4.78 29.06
C ARG A 577 10.15 -4.72 30.24
N ARG A 578 10.58 -5.07 31.43
CA ARG A 578 9.75 -4.97 32.64
C ARG A 578 9.30 -3.52 32.89
N ALA A 579 10.21 -2.55 32.72
CA ALA A 579 9.87 -1.14 32.84
C ALA A 579 8.87 -0.67 31.76
N TRP A 580 9.04 -1.11 30.52
CA TRP A 580 8.13 -0.82 29.41
C TRP A 580 6.71 -1.36 29.67
N ILE A 581 6.60 -2.61 30.07
CA ILE A 581 5.32 -3.26 30.38
C ILE A 581 4.65 -2.58 31.58
N ALA A 582 5.40 -2.18 32.60
CA ALA A 582 4.85 -1.44 33.72
C ALA A 582 4.28 -0.07 33.32
N GLU A 583 4.91 0.63 32.38
CA GLU A 583 4.37 1.90 31.85
C GLU A 583 3.11 1.68 30.97
N ILE A 584 3.09 0.63 30.11
CA ILE A 584 1.89 0.25 29.35
C ILE A 584 0.73 -0.12 30.29
N ARG A 585 0.99 -0.85 31.37
CA ARG A 585 -0.02 -1.18 32.38
C ARG A 585 -0.64 0.06 33.02
N LYS A 586 0.18 1.08 33.35
CA LYS A 586 -0.33 2.37 33.86
C LYS A 586 -1.18 3.11 32.83
N ASP A 587 -0.79 3.06 31.56
CA ASP A 587 -1.55 3.64 30.47
C ASP A 587 -2.89 2.91 30.30
N ALA A 588 -2.88 1.57 30.31
CA ALA A 588 -4.07 0.74 30.24
C ALA A 588 -5.05 1.06 31.37
N GLN A 589 -4.59 1.15 32.62
CA GLN A 589 -5.45 1.51 33.76
C GLN A 589 -6.20 2.81 33.55
N LYS A 590 -5.57 3.82 32.92
CA LYS A 590 -6.21 5.11 32.62
C LYS A 590 -7.20 4.99 31.46
N GLU A 591 -6.78 4.36 30.37
CA GLU A 591 -7.60 4.22 29.15
C GLU A 591 -8.87 3.41 29.41
N PHE A 592 -8.75 2.29 30.14
CA PHE A 592 -9.89 1.43 30.47
C PHE A 592 -10.83 2.10 31.47
N ALA A 593 -10.30 2.84 32.45
CA ALA A 593 -11.12 3.60 33.40
C ALA A 593 -11.89 4.75 32.70
N MET A 594 -11.28 5.43 31.71
CA MET A 594 -11.96 6.48 30.93
C MET A 594 -12.99 5.91 29.94
N GLY A 595 -12.77 4.71 29.45
CA GLY A 595 -13.65 4.05 28.48
C GLY A 595 -14.81 3.28 29.11
N ASP A 596 -14.93 3.24 30.43
CA ASP A 596 -15.95 2.44 31.18
C ASP A 596 -15.99 0.99 30.70
N VAL A 597 -14.80 0.39 30.53
CA VAL A 597 -14.62 -0.95 29.99
C VAL A 597 -14.79 -1.98 31.13
N GLU A 598 -15.47 -3.08 30.86
CA GLU A 598 -15.66 -4.17 31.81
C GLU A 598 -14.34 -4.69 32.37
N GLN A 599 -14.30 -4.99 33.67
CA GLN A 599 -13.11 -5.43 34.39
C GLN A 599 -12.49 -6.70 33.77
N GLU A 600 -13.31 -7.62 33.27
CA GLU A 600 -12.87 -8.86 32.63
C GLU A 600 -12.03 -8.58 31.36
N VAL A 601 -12.39 -7.59 30.56
CA VAL A 601 -11.65 -7.19 29.35
C VAL A 601 -10.29 -6.59 29.74
N PHE A 602 -10.26 -5.81 30.82
CA PHE A 602 -9.01 -5.27 31.35
C PHE A 602 -8.10 -6.40 31.88
N ASP A 603 -8.64 -7.32 32.65
CA ASP A 603 -7.88 -8.45 33.23
C ASP A 603 -7.33 -9.37 32.14
N ASP A 604 -8.09 -9.66 31.08
CA ASP A 604 -7.61 -10.39 29.89
C ASP A 604 -6.45 -9.66 29.19
N PHE A 605 -6.57 -8.34 29.04
CA PHE A 605 -5.48 -7.55 28.46
C PHE A 605 -4.22 -7.59 29.33
N ILE A 606 -4.36 -7.45 30.65
CA ILE A 606 -3.23 -7.49 31.58
C ILE A 606 -2.59 -8.88 31.60
N SER A 607 -3.38 -9.94 31.60
CA SER A 607 -2.88 -11.32 31.52
C SER A 607 -2.03 -11.54 30.27
N LYS A 608 -2.50 -11.10 29.10
CA LYS A 608 -1.72 -11.17 27.84
C LYS A 608 -0.43 -10.36 27.90
N LEU A 609 -0.47 -9.20 28.56
CA LEU A 609 0.69 -8.34 28.73
C LEU A 609 1.74 -8.98 29.67
N ASP A 610 1.30 -9.66 30.74
CA ASP A 610 2.17 -10.34 31.69
C ASP A 610 2.85 -11.57 31.06
N HIS A 611 2.14 -12.34 30.27
CA HIS A 611 2.72 -13.47 29.52
C HIS A 611 3.90 -13.08 28.62
N GLU A 612 3.97 -11.84 28.16
CA GLU A 612 5.13 -11.37 27.39
C GLU A 612 6.40 -11.16 28.23
N VAL A 613 6.27 -11.04 29.55
CA VAL A 613 7.43 -10.99 30.47
C VAL A 613 7.93 -12.39 30.78
N ASP A 614 7.00 -13.32 31.03
CA ASP A 614 7.32 -14.65 31.53
C ASP A 614 7.85 -15.61 30.44
N TYR A 615 7.60 -15.32 29.16
CA TYR A 615 8.01 -16.18 28.03
C TYR A 615 9.48 -16.01 27.61
N GLU A 616 10.25 -15.15 28.29
CA GLU A 616 11.61 -14.78 27.90
C GLU A 616 12.69 -15.09 28.96
N ASP A 617 12.33 -15.69 30.09
CA ASP A 617 13.27 -16.28 31.04
C ASP A 617 13.54 -17.74 30.65
#